data_05b746142ff573085235bb95e231d285
#
_entry.id   05b746142ff573085235bb95e231d285
#
_cell.length_a   1.000
_cell.length_b   1.000
_cell.length_c   1.000
_cell.angle_alpha   90.00
_cell.angle_beta   90.00
_cell.angle_gamma   90.00
#
_symmetry.space_group_name_H-M   'P 1'
#
loop_
_entity.id
_entity.type
_entity.pdbx_description
1 polymer ?
#
loop_
_entity_poly.entity_id
_entity_poly.type
_entity_poly.pdbx_seq_one_letter_code
_entity_poly.pdbx_strand_id
1 'polypeptide(L)'
;MPSIKDRFARVSVVLAADVANSGTFDVAYPSGFAQGDFNAGLLVSSGLYAIVNGNDKWLGSASKVSASYGASLITVTNSSAVTWAAGSTVELFFDTANGNNVLGLTFPVDLVNITGAQDVVTDFRPGVDGYIEAIDFVVNEPVTTASKLASLNAEINSTNLTGGVVALTSAAATPMGKVISGSAITAANRITKKDTLSIEASSVTAFSEGTGSVQVRIRLDDSDRQ
;
A
#
# COMPACT_ATOMS: atom_id res chain seq x y z
N MET A 1 -12.83 17.07 -3.60
CA MET A 1 -11.94 16.17 -4.33
C MET A 1 -10.78 15.84 -3.39
N PRO A 2 -10.43 14.57 -3.17
CA PRO A 2 -9.20 14.27 -2.45
C PRO A 2 -8.03 14.85 -3.25
N SER A 3 -7.20 15.63 -2.60
CA SER A 3 -5.95 16.15 -3.17
C SER A 3 -5.08 14.94 -3.50
N ILE A 4 -4.66 14.81 -4.74
CA ILE A 4 -3.59 13.88 -5.12
C ILE A 4 -2.34 14.44 -4.44
N LYS A 5 -1.92 13.79 -3.34
CA LYS A 5 -0.65 14.13 -2.70
C LYS A 5 0.47 13.68 -3.62
N ASP A 6 1.43 14.55 -3.86
CA ASP A 6 2.61 14.22 -4.65
C ASP A 6 3.34 13.03 -4.01
N ARG A 7 3.86 12.16 -4.87
CA ARG A 7 4.65 11.00 -4.45
C ARG A 7 5.84 11.37 -3.56
N PHE A 8 6.42 12.54 -3.80
CA PHE A 8 7.54 13.05 -3.04
C PHE A 8 7.11 14.25 -2.20
N ALA A 9 7.28 14.13 -0.89
CA ALA A 9 7.23 15.27 -0.01
C ALA A 9 8.62 15.89 0.06
N ARG A 10 8.69 17.23 -0.07
CA ARG A 10 9.95 17.98 0.03
C ARG A 10 9.92 18.87 1.25
N VAL A 11 11.01 18.87 2.00
CA VAL A 11 11.27 19.80 3.10
C VAL A 11 12.60 20.47 2.88
N SER A 12 12.64 21.78 3.04
CA SER A 12 13.89 22.54 3.08
C SER A 12 14.10 23.09 4.48
N VAL A 13 15.28 22.89 5.05
CA VAL A 13 15.64 23.34 6.39
C VAL A 13 17.05 23.95 6.37
N VAL A 14 17.24 25.03 7.12
CA VAL A 14 18.57 25.58 7.42
C VAL A 14 18.99 25.03 8.77
N LEU A 15 20.15 24.38 8.84
CA LEU A 15 20.65 23.78 10.07
C LEU A 15 21.04 24.85 11.07
N ALA A 16 20.51 24.76 12.28
CA ALA A 16 20.84 25.69 13.38
C ALA A 16 22.20 25.38 14.04
N ALA A 17 22.69 24.15 13.90
CA ALA A 17 23.96 23.67 14.44
C ALA A 17 24.59 22.64 13.49
N ASP A 18 25.86 22.34 13.71
CA ASP A 18 26.57 21.28 13.01
C ASP A 18 25.91 19.93 13.29
N VAL A 19 25.65 19.14 12.23
CA VAL A 19 25.16 17.78 12.33
C VAL A 19 26.26 16.82 11.89
N ALA A 20 27.01 16.32 12.88
CA ALA A 20 28.09 15.35 12.65
C ALA A 20 27.55 14.01 12.13
N ASN A 21 28.45 13.11 11.75
CA ASN A 21 28.08 11.71 11.45
C ASN A 21 27.38 11.09 12.67
N SER A 22 26.27 10.41 12.43
CA SER A 22 25.31 9.91 13.42
C SER A 22 24.57 10.98 14.23
N GLY A 23 24.76 12.26 13.93
CA GLY A 23 23.98 13.35 14.49
C GLY A 23 22.59 13.41 13.89
N THR A 24 21.65 14.00 14.63
CA THR A 24 20.25 14.11 14.25
C THR A 24 19.76 15.55 14.27
N PHE A 25 18.72 15.83 13.51
CA PHE A 25 17.93 17.05 13.59
C PHE A 25 16.46 16.76 13.26
N ASP A 26 15.58 17.59 13.77
CA ASP A 26 14.15 17.41 13.57
C ASP A 26 13.61 18.39 12.53
N VAL A 27 12.66 17.91 11.72
CA VAL A 27 11.91 18.72 10.77
C VAL A 27 10.41 18.47 10.94
N ALA A 28 9.61 19.52 10.73
CA ALA A 28 8.16 19.38 10.71
C ALA A 28 7.70 18.62 9.47
N TYR A 29 6.57 17.95 9.56
CA TYR A 29 5.93 17.38 8.36
C TYR A 29 5.61 18.48 7.35
N PRO A 30 5.80 18.22 6.05
CA PRO A 30 5.36 19.14 5.00
C PRO A 30 3.86 19.41 5.11
N SER A 31 3.44 20.60 4.69
CA SER A 31 2.02 20.96 4.72
C SER A 31 1.15 19.93 3.98
N GLY A 32 0.11 19.45 4.64
CA GLY A 32 -0.80 18.44 4.11
C GLY A 32 -0.36 16.99 4.31
N PHE A 33 0.79 16.75 4.97
CA PHE A 33 1.28 15.40 5.31
C PHE A 33 1.28 15.18 6.82
N ALA A 34 1.14 13.93 7.23
CA ALA A 34 1.19 13.47 8.61
C ALA A 34 2.00 12.18 8.71
N GLN A 35 2.30 11.74 9.93
CA GLN A 35 3.08 10.53 10.19
C GLN A 35 2.65 9.32 9.34
N GLY A 36 1.33 9.06 9.22
CA GLY A 36 0.80 7.92 8.47
C GLY A 36 1.09 7.96 6.96
N ASP A 37 1.39 9.14 6.41
CA ASP A 37 1.77 9.27 5.00
C ASP A 37 3.19 8.74 4.72
N PHE A 38 4.03 8.58 5.75
CA PHE A 38 5.43 8.16 5.65
C PHE A 38 5.69 6.79 6.27
N ASN A 39 4.90 6.38 7.26
CA ASN A 39 5.19 5.23 8.13
C ASN A 39 4.36 3.98 7.81
N ALA A 40 3.71 3.88 6.67
CA ALA A 40 2.85 2.75 6.32
C ALA A 40 3.64 1.49 5.90
N GLY A 41 4.64 1.09 6.67
CA GLY A 41 5.42 -0.14 6.42
C GLY A 41 6.28 -0.08 5.16
N LEU A 42 6.45 1.08 4.56
CA LEU A 42 7.40 1.29 3.50
C LEU A 42 8.80 1.12 4.04
N LEU A 43 9.63 0.46 3.28
CA LEU A 43 11.06 0.33 3.54
C LEU A 43 11.68 1.74 3.54
N VAL A 44 11.73 2.29 4.71
CA VAL A 44 12.07 3.67 5.03
C VAL A 44 13.46 4.07 4.53
N SER A 45 14.29 3.10 4.19
CA SER A 45 15.69 3.33 3.84
C SER A 45 15.94 3.67 2.37
N SER A 46 15.00 3.42 1.46
CA SER A 46 15.19 3.63 0.02
C SER A 46 14.50 4.86 -0.55
N GLY A 47 13.57 5.46 0.19
CA GLY A 47 12.72 6.55 -0.28
C GLY A 47 13.09 7.94 0.24
N LEU A 48 14.19 8.09 0.97
CA LEU A 48 14.69 9.37 1.46
C LEU A 48 16.00 9.73 0.76
N TYR A 49 16.14 10.95 0.28
CA TYR A 49 17.45 11.50 -0.03
C TYR A 49 17.55 12.95 0.40
N ALA A 50 18.78 13.40 0.66
CA ALA A 50 19.09 14.75 1.08
C ALA A 50 20.04 15.43 0.08
N ILE A 51 19.82 16.71 -0.18
CA ILE A 51 20.75 17.58 -0.91
C ILE A 51 21.22 18.64 0.06
N VAL A 52 22.53 18.73 0.29
CA VAL A 52 23.12 19.72 1.17
C VAL A 52 23.75 20.83 0.34
N ASN A 53 23.37 22.09 0.59
CA ASN A 53 23.85 23.28 -0.13
C ASN A 53 23.74 23.18 -1.67
N GLY A 54 22.77 22.42 -2.18
CA GLY A 54 22.53 22.25 -3.60
C GLY A 54 23.52 21.34 -4.35
N ASN A 55 24.61 20.92 -3.73
CA ASN A 55 25.69 20.18 -4.40
C ASN A 55 25.85 18.74 -3.93
N ASP A 56 25.76 18.51 -2.63
CA ASP A 56 26.00 17.20 -2.05
C ASP A 56 24.72 16.40 -2.00
N LYS A 57 24.67 15.31 -2.75
CA LYS A 57 23.51 14.40 -2.82
C LYS A 57 23.78 13.15 -1.98
N TRP A 58 22.95 12.93 -0.99
CA TRP A 58 22.99 11.76 -0.12
C TRP A 58 21.76 10.90 -0.33
N LEU A 59 21.96 9.72 -0.90
CA LEU A 59 20.87 8.78 -1.11
C LEU A 59 20.46 8.12 0.20
N GLY A 60 19.15 7.96 0.38
CA GLY A 60 18.57 7.27 1.51
C GLY A 60 18.89 5.79 1.50
N SER A 61 20.05 5.47 1.99
CA SER A 61 20.37 4.13 2.49
C SER A 61 20.69 4.26 3.96
N ALA A 62 20.58 3.18 4.73
CA ALA A 62 20.93 3.13 6.14
C ALA A 62 22.39 3.61 6.41
N SER A 63 23.21 3.71 5.36
CA SER A 63 24.61 4.15 5.42
C SER A 63 24.85 5.61 5.05
N LYS A 64 23.84 6.40 4.72
CA LYS A 64 24.01 7.80 4.28
C LYS A 64 23.08 8.78 4.99
N VAL A 65 21.79 8.61 4.89
CA VAL A 65 20.77 9.38 5.59
C VAL A 65 19.61 8.47 5.96
N SER A 66 19.07 8.63 7.14
CA SER A 66 17.87 7.90 7.56
C SER A 66 16.90 8.83 8.27
N ALA A 67 15.64 8.41 8.38
CA ALA A 67 14.64 9.15 9.11
C ALA A 67 13.78 8.22 9.98
N SER A 68 13.33 8.74 11.11
CA SER A 68 12.28 8.16 11.93
C SER A 68 11.10 9.12 12.00
N TYR A 69 9.88 8.57 11.98
CA TYR A 69 8.65 9.34 11.87
C TYR A 69 7.91 9.34 13.20
N GLY A 70 8.03 10.43 13.96
CA GLY A 70 7.30 10.66 15.20
C GLY A 70 5.90 11.24 14.96
N ALA A 71 5.11 11.41 16.02
CA ALA A 71 3.74 11.92 15.90
C ALA A 71 3.67 13.35 15.32
N SER A 72 4.67 14.20 15.56
CA SER A 72 4.66 15.61 15.17
C SER A 72 5.86 16.03 14.32
N LEU A 73 6.95 15.28 14.38
CA LEU A 73 8.22 15.63 13.74
C LEU A 73 8.84 14.39 13.07
N ILE A 74 9.64 14.67 12.05
CA ILE A 74 10.51 13.69 11.39
C ILE A 74 11.92 13.95 11.95
N THR A 75 12.51 12.93 12.57
CA THR A 75 13.91 12.99 13.02
C THR A 75 14.81 12.42 11.93
N VAL A 76 15.68 13.24 11.38
CA VAL A 76 16.62 12.87 10.31
C VAL A 76 17.99 12.61 10.91
N THR A 77 18.62 11.50 10.52
CA THR A 77 19.98 11.13 10.95
C THR A 77 20.96 11.27 9.80
N ASN A 78 22.01 12.03 10.01
CA ASN A 78 23.14 12.10 9.08
C ASN A 78 24.06 10.89 9.28
N SER A 79 24.11 9.98 8.34
CA SER A 79 25.02 8.82 8.33
C SER A 79 26.02 8.90 7.17
N SER A 80 26.28 10.11 6.65
CA SER A 80 27.06 10.32 5.43
C SER A 80 28.58 10.30 5.63
N ALA A 81 29.04 10.15 6.87
CA ALA A 81 30.43 10.30 7.29
C ALA A 81 31.02 11.74 7.13
N VAL A 82 30.18 12.69 6.73
CA VAL A 82 30.55 14.11 6.58
C VAL A 82 29.71 14.95 7.54
N THR A 83 30.30 15.92 8.19
CA THR A 83 29.56 16.90 9.02
C THR A 83 28.82 17.89 8.13
N TRP A 84 27.52 18.02 8.32
CA TRP A 84 26.72 19.08 7.71
C TRP A 84 26.78 20.31 8.59
N ALA A 85 27.45 21.36 8.11
CA ALA A 85 27.74 22.53 8.92
C ALA A 85 26.49 23.35 9.27
N ALA A 86 26.52 24.03 10.40
CA ALA A 86 25.53 25.05 10.76
C ALA A 86 25.38 26.08 9.64
N GLY A 87 24.17 26.53 9.37
CA GLY A 87 23.85 27.45 8.27
C GLY A 87 23.68 26.75 6.90
N SER A 88 24.01 25.45 6.78
CA SER A 88 23.76 24.71 5.55
C SER A 88 22.27 24.54 5.29
N THR A 89 21.86 24.72 4.04
CA THR A 89 20.50 24.37 3.61
C THR A 89 20.44 22.90 3.24
N VAL A 90 19.57 22.15 3.89
CA VAL A 90 19.31 20.75 3.61
C VAL A 90 17.93 20.61 2.97
N GLU A 91 17.89 20.09 1.77
CA GLU A 91 16.67 19.73 1.08
C GLU A 91 16.44 18.23 1.21
N LEU A 92 15.35 17.87 1.85
CA LEU A 92 14.96 16.48 2.09
C LEU A 92 13.81 16.10 1.14
N PHE A 93 13.94 14.95 0.53
CA PHE A 93 12.92 14.37 -0.33
C PHE A 93 12.51 13.03 0.25
N PHE A 94 11.24 12.93 0.62
CA PHE A 94 10.67 11.74 1.21
C PHE A 94 9.75 11.08 0.20
N ASP A 95 9.88 9.78 0.01
CA ASP A 95 8.87 8.99 -0.67
C ASP A 95 7.68 8.80 0.28
N THR A 96 6.48 9.09 -0.19
CA THR A 96 5.28 9.01 0.62
C THR A 96 4.50 7.73 0.32
N ALA A 97 3.89 7.16 1.35
CA ALA A 97 3.05 5.98 1.25
C ALA A 97 1.88 6.14 0.24
N ASN A 98 1.51 7.39 -0.05
CA ASN A 98 0.41 7.73 -0.96
C ASN A 98 0.86 8.04 -2.40
N GLY A 99 2.11 7.84 -2.74
CA GLY A 99 2.56 7.93 -4.13
C GLY A 99 1.80 6.92 -4.99
N ASN A 100 1.47 7.28 -6.25
CA ASN A 100 0.70 6.51 -7.24
C ASN A 100 1.31 5.14 -7.61
N ASN A 101 1.76 4.41 -6.61
CA ASN A 101 2.41 3.12 -6.73
C ASN A 101 1.45 1.96 -6.45
N VAL A 102 0.19 2.15 -6.78
CA VAL A 102 -0.85 1.14 -6.58
C VAL A 102 -1.34 0.65 -7.93
N LEU A 103 -1.22 -0.65 -8.15
CA LEU A 103 -1.88 -1.36 -9.25
C LEU A 103 -3.26 -1.80 -8.75
N GLY A 104 -4.31 -1.33 -9.41
CA GLY A 104 -5.68 -1.80 -9.21
C GLY A 104 -6.01 -2.88 -10.25
N LEU A 105 -6.39 -4.05 -9.77
CA LEU A 105 -6.91 -5.14 -10.60
C LEU A 105 -8.41 -5.27 -10.35
N THR A 106 -9.18 -5.53 -11.41
CA THR A 106 -10.62 -5.72 -11.30
C THR A 106 -11.03 -6.97 -12.05
N PHE A 107 -11.69 -7.89 -11.35
CA PHE A 107 -12.16 -9.17 -11.89
C PHE A 107 -13.68 -9.23 -11.80
N PRO A 108 -14.40 -9.34 -12.92
CA PRO A 108 -15.85 -9.52 -12.89
C PRO A 108 -16.19 -10.89 -12.30
N VAL A 109 -17.22 -10.94 -11.49
CA VAL A 109 -17.70 -12.16 -10.82
C VAL A 109 -19.21 -12.25 -10.97
N ASP A 110 -19.67 -13.38 -11.48
CA ASP A 110 -21.06 -13.78 -11.46
C ASP A 110 -21.29 -14.70 -10.26
N LEU A 111 -22.08 -14.23 -9.30
CA LEU A 111 -22.29 -14.95 -8.04
C LEU A 111 -23.02 -16.27 -8.23
N VAL A 112 -23.84 -16.39 -9.27
CA VAL A 112 -24.55 -17.66 -9.59
C VAL A 112 -23.58 -18.79 -9.90
N ASN A 113 -22.40 -18.47 -10.43
CA ASN A 113 -21.39 -19.46 -10.75
C ASN A 113 -20.61 -19.95 -9.50
N ILE A 114 -20.79 -19.30 -8.35
CA ILE A 114 -20.15 -19.73 -7.08
C ILE A 114 -21.06 -20.78 -6.42
N THR A 115 -20.87 -22.04 -6.78
CA THR A 115 -21.71 -23.15 -6.31
C THR A 115 -21.12 -23.92 -5.13
N GLY A 116 -19.86 -23.72 -4.83
CA GLY A 116 -19.10 -24.36 -3.75
C GLY A 116 -17.74 -23.71 -3.55
N ALA A 117 -16.89 -24.36 -2.76
CA ALA A 117 -15.50 -23.93 -2.63
C ALA A 117 -14.79 -24.10 -4.00
N GLN A 118 -14.30 -23.00 -4.55
CA GLN A 118 -13.70 -22.95 -5.89
C GLN A 118 -12.95 -21.64 -6.13
N ASP A 119 -12.04 -21.65 -7.08
CA ASP A 119 -11.45 -20.42 -7.58
C ASP A 119 -12.45 -19.68 -8.49
N VAL A 120 -12.68 -18.40 -8.19
CA VAL A 120 -13.45 -17.48 -9.05
C VAL A 120 -12.53 -16.69 -9.98
N VAL A 121 -11.26 -16.60 -9.61
CA VAL A 121 -10.15 -16.11 -10.46
C VAL A 121 -9.00 -17.09 -10.29
N THR A 122 -8.53 -17.67 -11.39
CA THR A 122 -7.52 -18.72 -11.36
C THR A 122 -6.21 -18.21 -11.96
N ASP A 123 -5.11 -18.34 -11.22
CA ASP A 123 -3.73 -18.20 -11.70
C ASP A 123 -3.43 -16.94 -12.53
N PHE A 124 -4.07 -15.82 -12.19
CA PHE A 124 -3.76 -14.55 -12.83
C PHE A 124 -2.34 -14.10 -12.43
N ARG A 125 -1.52 -13.73 -13.40
CA ARG A 125 -0.16 -13.25 -13.16
C ARG A 125 -0.09 -11.73 -13.31
N PRO A 126 0.02 -10.95 -12.21
CA PRO A 126 0.13 -9.50 -12.28
C PRO A 126 1.42 -8.99 -12.94
N GLY A 127 2.51 -9.77 -12.87
CA GLY A 127 3.80 -9.42 -13.46
C GLY A 127 4.54 -8.31 -12.73
N VAL A 128 4.22 -8.06 -11.47
CA VAL A 128 4.78 -6.99 -10.63
C VAL A 128 5.27 -7.52 -9.29
N ASP A 129 6.23 -6.81 -8.69
CA ASP A 129 6.64 -7.03 -7.31
C ASP A 129 5.91 -6.04 -6.40
N GLY A 130 5.35 -6.51 -5.28
CA GLY A 130 4.61 -5.64 -4.37
C GLY A 130 3.93 -6.37 -3.23
N TYR A 131 2.97 -5.68 -2.61
CA TYR A 131 2.17 -6.20 -1.51
C TYR A 131 0.67 -5.97 -1.79
N ILE A 132 -0.14 -7.00 -1.63
CA ILE A 132 -1.59 -6.85 -1.69
C ILE A 132 -2.04 -6.12 -0.42
N GLU A 133 -2.68 -4.96 -0.59
CA GLU A 133 -3.10 -4.08 0.51
C GLU A 133 -4.58 -4.18 0.84
N ALA A 134 -5.39 -4.47 -0.17
CA ALA A 134 -6.83 -4.55 0.01
C ALA A 134 -7.47 -5.45 -1.03
N ILE A 135 -8.56 -6.06 -0.63
CA ILE A 135 -9.50 -6.77 -1.48
C ILE A 135 -10.88 -6.23 -1.17
N ASP A 136 -11.58 -5.76 -2.18
CA ASP A 136 -12.93 -5.24 -2.07
C ASP A 136 -13.82 -5.96 -3.09
N PHE A 137 -15.12 -6.06 -2.81
CA PHE A 137 -16.13 -6.50 -3.77
C PHE A 137 -17.10 -5.35 -4.03
N VAL A 138 -17.31 -5.02 -5.29
CA VAL A 138 -18.27 -4.00 -5.71
C VAL A 138 -19.49 -4.68 -6.29
N VAL A 139 -20.66 -4.39 -5.76
CA VAL A 139 -21.93 -4.97 -6.20
C VAL A 139 -22.38 -4.30 -7.51
N ASN A 140 -22.48 -5.05 -8.58
CA ASN A 140 -23.00 -4.56 -9.86
C ASN A 140 -24.49 -4.86 -9.99
N GLU A 141 -24.90 -6.07 -9.59
CA GLU A 141 -26.29 -6.48 -9.50
C GLU A 141 -26.56 -7.03 -8.10
N PRO A 142 -27.56 -6.49 -7.38
CA PRO A 142 -27.80 -6.86 -6.01
C PRO A 142 -28.37 -8.28 -5.87
N VAL A 143 -28.13 -8.89 -4.70
CA VAL A 143 -28.75 -10.15 -4.30
C VAL A 143 -30.02 -9.85 -3.51
N THR A 144 -31.15 -10.39 -3.97
CA THR A 144 -32.46 -10.23 -3.31
C THR A 144 -32.88 -11.48 -2.53
N THR A 145 -32.40 -12.65 -2.94
CA THR A 145 -32.66 -13.93 -2.27
C THR A 145 -31.93 -14.00 -0.93
N ALA A 146 -32.67 -14.18 0.16
CA ALA A 146 -32.12 -14.22 1.51
C ALA A 146 -31.24 -15.47 1.77
N SER A 147 -30.43 -15.38 2.83
CA SER A 147 -29.65 -16.50 3.39
C SER A 147 -28.58 -17.09 2.45
N LYS A 148 -28.10 -16.30 1.48
CA LYS A 148 -26.98 -16.67 0.61
C LYS A 148 -25.70 -16.07 1.18
N LEU A 149 -24.60 -16.80 1.04
CA LEU A 149 -23.29 -16.34 1.51
C LEU A 149 -22.12 -17.00 0.75
N ALA A 150 -21.00 -16.32 0.72
CA ALA A 150 -19.68 -16.83 0.37
C ALA A 150 -18.60 -15.99 1.05
N SER A 151 -17.45 -16.55 1.30
CA SER A 151 -16.25 -15.82 1.68
C SER A 151 -15.28 -15.84 0.51
N LEU A 152 -14.82 -14.68 0.06
CA LEU A 152 -13.77 -14.59 -0.96
C LEU A 152 -12.45 -14.23 -0.27
N ASN A 153 -11.38 -14.94 -0.61
CA ASN A 153 -10.01 -14.62 -0.19
C ASN A 153 -9.08 -14.69 -1.40
N ALA A 154 -7.98 -13.94 -1.35
CA ALA A 154 -6.94 -14.07 -2.35
C ALA A 154 -5.88 -15.07 -1.91
N GLU A 155 -5.31 -15.75 -2.89
CA GLU A 155 -4.15 -16.62 -2.76
C GLU A 155 -3.00 -16.09 -3.61
N ILE A 156 -1.78 -16.25 -3.10
CA ILE A 156 -0.55 -16.08 -3.89
C ILE A 156 0.02 -17.48 -4.10
N ASN A 157 0.09 -17.92 -5.35
CA ASN A 157 0.34 -19.31 -5.77
C ASN A 157 -0.73 -20.25 -5.18
N SER A 158 -0.48 -20.88 -4.05
CA SER A 158 -1.44 -21.73 -3.34
C SER A 158 -1.53 -21.38 -1.85
N THR A 159 -1.16 -20.16 -1.49
CA THR A 159 -1.14 -19.71 -0.10
C THR A 159 -2.13 -18.56 0.09
N ASN A 160 -3.13 -18.78 0.92
CA ASN A 160 -4.11 -17.76 1.28
C ASN A 160 -3.44 -16.58 2.00
N LEU A 161 -3.90 -15.37 1.72
CA LEU A 161 -3.57 -14.20 2.52
C LEU A 161 -4.06 -14.39 3.96
N THR A 162 -3.31 -13.84 4.90
CA THR A 162 -3.79 -13.70 6.28
C THR A 162 -4.62 -12.44 6.39
N GLY A 163 -5.93 -12.58 6.50
CA GLY A 163 -6.89 -11.48 6.34
C GLY A 163 -7.32 -11.28 4.88
N GLY A 164 -7.85 -10.12 4.55
CA GLY A 164 -8.36 -9.83 3.20
C GLY A 164 -9.66 -10.52 2.83
N VAL A 165 -10.29 -11.22 3.78
CA VAL A 165 -11.51 -11.99 3.52
C VAL A 165 -12.69 -11.05 3.31
N VAL A 166 -13.32 -11.14 2.14
CA VAL A 166 -14.57 -10.45 1.81
C VAL A 166 -15.74 -11.36 2.17
N ALA A 167 -16.53 -10.98 3.16
CA ALA A 167 -17.71 -11.73 3.55
C ALA A 167 -18.93 -11.28 2.74
N LEU A 168 -19.25 -12.04 1.69
CA LEU A 168 -20.46 -11.83 0.89
C LEU A 168 -21.65 -12.48 1.57
N THR A 169 -22.66 -11.70 1.84
CA THR A 169 -23.98 -12.19 2.30
C THR A 169 -25.06 -11.49 1.47
N SER A 170 -26.27 -12.06 1.41
CA SER A 170 -27.40 -11.41 0.74
C SER A 170 -27.62 -9.98 1.24
N ALA A 171 -27.49 -9.76 2.55
CA ALA A 171 -27.65 -8.43 3.15
C ALA A 171 -26.50 -7.46 2.81
N ALA A 172 -25.29 -7.99 2.65
CA ALA A 172 -24.12 -7.20 2.27
C ALA A 172 -24.13 -6.88 0.78
N ALA A 173 -24.60 -7.78 -0.08
CA ALA A 173 -24.62 -7.63 -1.54
C ALA A 173 -25.82 -6.81 -2.04
N THR A 174 -26.19 -5.78 -1.31
CA THR A 174 -27.29 -4.85 -1.61
C THR A 174 -26.99 -3.49 -0.96
N PRO A 175 -27.24 -2.35 -1.63
CA PRO A 175 -27.73 -2.13 -3.01
C PRO A 175 -26.60 -2.22 -4.07
N MET A 176 -26.96 -2.03 -5.34
CA MET A 176 -26.00 -1.82 -6.43
C MET A 176 -25.02 -0.68 -6.12
N GLY A 177 -23.77 -0.84 -6.51
CA GLY A 177 -22.68 0.11 -6.24
C GLY A 177 -22.11 0.04 -4.82
N LYS A 178 -22.66 -0.83 -3.94
CA LYS A 178 -22.10 -1.04 -2.62
C LYS A 178 -20.73 -1.70 -2.69
N VAL A 179 -19.79 -1.18 -1.90
CA VAL A 179 -18.46 -1.78 -1.71
C VAL A 179 -18.47 -2.59 -0.42
N ILE A 180 -18.05 -3.85 -0.52
CA ILE A 180 -17.86 -4.76 0.60
C ILE A 180 -16.36 -4.95 0.75
N SER A 181 -15.77 -4.34 1.76
CA SER A 181 -14.33 -4.43 1.99
C SER A 181 -13.96 -5.71 2.72
N GLY A 182 -12.85 -6.29 2.31
CA GLY A 182 -12.23 -7.40 3.02
C GLY A 182 -11.69 -6.98 4.39
N SER A 183 -11.48 -7.96 5.26
CA SER A 183 -10.82 -7.74 6.55
C SER A 183 -9.38 -7.24 6.35
N ALA A 184 -8.79 -6.64 7.39
CA ALA A 184 -7.41 -6.16 7.32
C ALA A 184 -6.43 -7.31 6.96
N ILE A 185 -5.58 -7.08 5.98
CA ILE A 185 -4.53 -8.03 5.58
C ILE A 185 -3.33 -7.83 6.50
N THR A 186 -2.85 -8.91 7.13
CA THR A 186 -1.80 -8.85 8.14
C THR A 186 -0.54 -9.63 7.79
N ALA A 187 -0.61 -10.61 6.89
CA ALA A 187 0.54 -11.40 6.43
C ALA A 187 0.26 -12.14 5.11
N ALA A 188 1.28 -12.84 4.59
CA ALA A 188 1.25 -13.66 3.37
C ALA A 188 0.81 -12.88 2.12
N ASN A 189 1.06 -11.58 2.07
CA ASN A 189 0.56 -10.68 1.04
C ASN A 189 1.65 -10.18 0.07
N ARG A 190 2.88 -10.68 0.19
CA ARG A 190 3.98 -10.36 -0.72
C ARG A 190 3.78 -11.11 -2.04
N ILE A 191 3.68 -10.37 -3.13
CA ILE A 191 3.61 -10.91 -4.50
C ILE A 191 4.84 -10.50 -5.30
N THR A 192 5.33 -11.40 -6.16
CA THR A 192 6.43 -11.14 -7.07
C THR A 192 6.00 -11.29 -8.53
N LYS A 193 6.81 -10.80 -9.47
CA LYS A 193 6.56 -10.89 -10.92
C LYS A 193 6.27 -12.32 -11.43
N LYS A 194 6.73 -13.33 -10.68
CA LYS A 194 6.61 -14.75 -11.08
C LYS A 194 5.40 -15.42 -10.47
N ASP A 195 4.82 -14.83 -9.43
CA ASP A 195 3.70 -15.40 -8.69
C ASP A 195 2.39 -15.24 -9.43
N THR A 196 1.46 -16.13 -9.10
CA THR A 196 0.07 -16.07 -9.54
C THR A 196 -0.80 -15.58 -8.39
N LEU A 197 -1.89 -14.91 -8.76
CA LEU A 197 -2.95 -14.45 -7.89
C LEU A 197 -4.22 -15.20 -8.25
N SER A 198 -4.79 -15.92 -7.31
CA SER A 198 -6.14 -16.50 -7.40
C SER A 198 -7.08 -15.83 -6.41
N ILE A 199 -8.37 -15.88 -6.67
CA ILE A 199 -9.42 -15.52 -5.71
C ILE A 199 -10.25 -16.75 -5.47
N GLU A 200 -10.22 -17.26 -4.24
CA GLU A 200 -10.93 -18.45 -3.81
C GLU A 200 -12.25 -18.09 -3.12
N ALA A 201 -13.32 -18.80 -3.46
CA ALA A 201 -14.57 -18.79 -2.72
C ALA A 201 -14.62 -19.98 -1.76
N SER A 202 -15.03 -19.71 -0.52
CA SER A 202 -15.22 -20.70 0.53
C SER A 202 -16.50 -20.42 1.34
N SER A 203 -16.88 -21.36 2.21
CA SER A 203 -18.07 -21.22 3.06
C SER A 203 -19.34 -20.84 2.28
N VAL A 204 -19.56 -21.52 1.15
CA VAL A 204 -20.56 -21.14 0.16
C VAL A 204 -21.94 -21.68 0.50
N THR A 205 -22.95 -20.80 0.52
CA THR A 205 -24.35 -21.12 0.28
C THR A 205 -24.75 -20.45 -1.03
N ALA A 206 -24.84 -21.25 -2.10
CA ALA A 206 -24.90 -20.78 -3.49
C ALA A 206 -25.93 -19.67 -3.72
N PHE A 207 -25.49 -18.63 -4.42
CA PHE A 207 -26.36 -17.55 -4.87
C PHE A 207 -27.21 -17.98 -6.05
N SER A 208 -28.40 -17.44 -6.14
CA SER A 208 -29.30 -17.65 -7.29
C SER A 208 -29.31 -16.46 -8.27
N GLU A 209 -28.61 -15.38 -7.90
CA GLU A 209 -28.57 -14.11 -8.62
C GLU A 209 -27.43 -13.26 -8.10
N GLY A 210 -27.16 -12.16 -8.77
CA GLY A 210 -26.20 -11.16 -8.37
C GLY A 210 -24.89 -11.25 -9.14
N THR A 211 -24.35 -10.08 -9.43
CA THR A 211 -23.03 -9.92 -10.08
C THR A 211 -22.24 -8.83 -9.37
N GLY A 212 -20.93 -8.86 -9.53
CA GLY A 212 -20.06 -7.83 -9.01
C GLY A 212 -18.66 -7.91 -9.58
N SER A 213 -17.75 -7.22 -8.94
CA SER A 213 -16.35 -7.30 -9.29
C SER A 213 -15.47 -7.31 -8.04
N VAL A 214 -14.53 -8.24 -8.01
CA VAL A 214 -13.45 -8.23 -7.03
C VAL A 214 -12.41 -7.21 -7.46
N GLN A 215 -12.07 -6.31 -6.58
CA GLN A 215 -11.00 -5.33 -6.75
C GLN A 215 -9.85 -5.68 -5.83
N VAL A 216 -8.66 -5.85 -6.40
CA VAL A 216 -7.44 -6.12 -5.65
C VAL A 216 -6.51 -4.92 -5.83
N ARG A 217 -6.03 -4.37 -4.72
CA ARG A 217 -5.04 -3.30 -4.74
C ARG A 217 -3.69 -3.84 -4.33
N ILE A 218 -2.70 -3.65 -5.21
CA ILE A 218 -1.31 -4.06 -5.00
C ILE A 218 -0.47 -2.79 -4.90
N ARG A 219 0.15 -2.57 -3.76
CA ARG A 219 1.20 -1.57 -3.64
C ARG A 219 2.46 -2.12 -4.25
N LEU A 220 2.96 -1.46 -5.28
CA LEU A 220 4.16 -1.89 -5.99
C LEU A 220 5.43 -1.57 -5.19
N ASP A 221 6.43 -2.43 -5.33
CA ASP A 221 7.77 -2.14 -4.83
C ASP A 221 8.49 -1.12 -5.69
N ASP A 222 9.41 -0.37 -5.09
CA ASP A 222 10.24 0.60 -5.81
C ASP A 222 11.25 -0.06 -6.78
N SER A 223 11.50 -1.36 -6.64
CA SER A 223 12.42 -2.11 -7.50
C SER A 223 11.95 -2.22 -8.96
N ASP A 224 10.67 -2.01 -9.24
CA ASP A 224 10.10 -2.10 -10.59
C ASP A 224 10.21 -0.80 -11.41
N ARG A 225 11.00 0.14 -10.96
CA ARG A 225 11.15 1.48 -11.55
C ARG A 225 12.45 1.70 -12.32
N GLN A 226 13.13 0.63 -12.67
CA GLN A 226 14.31 0.74 -13.54
C GLN A 226 13.96 0.59 -15.01
#